data_7460b2733597be3e1801111cdf43c232
#
_entry.id   7460b2733597be3e1801111cdf43c232
#
_cell.length_a   1.000
_cell.length_b   1.000
_cell.length_c   1.000
_cell.angle_alpha   90.00
_cell.angle_beta   90.00
_cell.angle_gamma   90.00
#
_symmetry.space_group_name_H-M   'P 1'
#
loop_
_entity.id
_entity.type
_entity.pdbx_description
1 polymer ?
#
loop_
_entity_poly.entity_id
_entity_poly.type
_entity_poly.pdbx_seq_one_letter_code
_entity_poly.pdbx_strand_id
1 'polypeptide(L)'
;MALGAFGGPFIRSARAGEPGPNGKVRLGLIGCGGMGQGDLECFFLNPEVDCAVICDVDEARIAKGLEICEKKRGKRPDVAKDFRRVLDRKDVDVVLVATPDHWHALPTVLACQAGKDVYVEKPLARTIDEGRAMLEASRRHNRVVQMGSQWRSAKHILEATAFIRSGKLGKVSLVRGWTYLDWLASIGKPVDSPAPAGVDYDLWLGPAPKRAFNPNRFHFNFRWFWDYAGGLMTDWGVHLLNMMLMGMNNDAPKTVTSSGGKFVFDDASETPDSQITVYEFPDYLLAWEHKAGLNNGLNGRAWGVEWSGTEGTIILNDEGWQLSTERKPANLESQKQPGSGDPRPAHVRNFLDCVQSRKTPALNLEIGHHVSTVAHLGNIAYRSGRKIRWDASQERVLDDPEADRLVGADYRAPWKLPYAKRV
;
A
#
# COMPACT_ATOMS: atom_id res chain seq x y z
N MET A 1 -34.58 56.10 -19.42
CA MET A 1 -33.86 55.01 -20.06
C MET A 1 -33.21 54.16 -19.01
N ALA A 2 -33.80 53.00 -18.72
CA ALA A 2 -33.28 52.07 -17.70
C ALA A 2 -32.47 50.98 -18.42
N LEU A 3 -31.18 50.83 -18.09
CA LEU A 3 -30.32 49.77 -18.58
C LEU A 3 -30.53 48.52 -17.71
N GLY A 4 -31.15 47.51 -18.30
CA GLY A 4 -31.27 46.18 -17.68
C GLY A 4 -29.92 45.43 -17.68
N ALA A 5 -29.50 45.03 -16.51
CA ALA A 5 -28.35 44.13 -16.34
C ALA A 5 -28.79 42.69 -16.61
N PHE A 6 -28.27 42.07 -17.67
CA PHE A 6 -28.38 40.63 -17.91
C PHE A 6 -27.41 39.89 -17.00
N GLY A 7 -27.94 39.32 -15.93
CA GLY A 7 -27.23 38.34 -15.12
C GLY A 7 -27.28 36.97 -15.80
N GLY A 8 -26.21 36.56 -16.49
CA GLY A 8 -26.04 35.19 -16.94
C GLY A 8 -25.81 34.26 -15.73
N PRO A 9 -26.19 32.97 -15.80
CA PRO A 9 -25.97 32.03 -14.73
C PRO A 9 -24.46 31.83 -14.50
N PHE A 10 -23.97 32.25 -13.35
CA PHE A 10 -22.64 31.90 -12.87
C PHE A 10 -22.60 30.39 -12.65
N ILE A 11 -22.06 29.63 -13.58
CA ILE A 11 -21.65 28.24 -13.34
C ILE A 11 -20.47 28.31 -12.38
N ARG A 12 -20.72 28.08 -11.09
CA ARG A 12 -19.65 27.81 -10.13
C ARG A 12 -18.94 26.54 -10.61
N SER A 13 -17.72 26.68 -11.10
CA SER A 13 -16.83 25.55 -11.24
C SER A 13 -16.63 24.95 -9.85
N ALA A 14 -17.00 23.68 -9.67
CA ALA A 14 -16.74 22.97 -8.43
C ALA A 14 -15.23 23.05 -8.16
N ARG A 15 -14.86 23.60 -6.99
CA ARG A 15 -13.46 23.53 -6.52
C ARG A 15 -13.14 22.07 -6.29
N ALA A 16 -12.01 21.59 -6.81
CA ALA A 16 -11.53 20.23 -6.55
C ALA A 16 -11.55 19.97 -5.03
N GLY A 17 -12.24 18.90 -4.61
CA GLY A 17 -12.43 18.54 -3.20
C GLY A 17 -13.77 18.93 -2.55
N GLU A 18 -14.66 19.67 -3.24
CA GLU A 18 -16.05 19.81 -2.79
C GLU A 18 -16.91 18.71 -3.44
N PRO A 19 -17.85 18.06 -2.71
CA PRO A 19 -18.81 17.15 -3.32
C PRO A 19 -19.47 17.84 -4.51
N GLY A 20 -19.63 17.10 -5.62
CA GLY A 20 -20.37 17.60 -6.77
C GLY A 20 -21.75 18.16 -6.37
N PRO A 21 -22.43 18.93 -7.24
CA PRO A 21 -23.63 19.68 -6.90
C PRO A 21 -24.76 18.87 -6.25
N ASN A 22 -24.66 17.54 -6.24
CA ASN A 22 -25.62 16.62 -5.61
C ASN A 22 -25.05 15.91 -4.34
N GLY A 23 -23.96 16.38 -3.75
CA GLY A 23 -23.33 15.74 -2.59
C GLY A 23 -22.67 14.39 -2.88
N LYS A 24 -22.48 14.04 -4.16
CA LYS A 24 -21.88 12.75 -4.59
C LYS A 24 -20.37 12.87 -4.78
N VAL A 25 -19.63 11.82 -4.40
CA VAL A 25 -18.21 11.63 -4.71
C VAL A 25 -18.10 10.79 -5.97
N ARG A 26 -17.51 11.35 -7.02
CA ARG A 26 -17.31 10.69 -8.31
C ARG A 26 -15.95 10.01 -8.36
N LEU A 27 -15.96 8.68 -8.34
CA LEU A 27 -14.78 7.82 -8.32
C LEU A 27 -14.31 7.46 -9.73
N GLY A 28 -13.00 7.55 -10.00
CA GLY A 28 -12.33 6.91 -11.12
C GLY A 28 -11.49 5.73 -10.63
N LEU A 29 -11.73 4.52 -11.11
CA LEU A 29 -10.96 3.33 -10.77
C LEU A 29 -9.85 3.11 -11.81
N ILE A 30 -8.61 2.98 -11.35
CA ILE A 30 -7.43 2.62 -12.17
C ILE A 30 -6.88 1.29 -11.63
N GLY A 31 -7.03 0.22 -12.41
CA GLY A 31 -6.71 -1.15 -12.02
C GLY A 31 -7.93 -1.91 -11.48
N CYS A 32 -8.51 -2.76 -12.31
CA CYS A 32 -9.70 -3.57 -12.02
C CYS A 32 -9.34 -5.01 -11.63
N GLY A 33 -8.15 -5.24 -11.07
CA GLY A 33 -7.74 -6.52 -10.50
C GLY A 33 -8.50 -6.88 -9.23
N GLY A 34 -8.14 -8.00 -8.58
CA GLY A 34 -8.87 -8.48 -7.39
C GLY A 34 -8.99 -7.43 -6.27
N MET A 35 -7.91 -6.69 -5.98
CA MET A 35 -7.96 -5.60 -4.98
C MET A 35 -8.84 -4.46 -5.45
N GLY A 36 -8.65 -3.96 -6.69
CA GLY A 36 -9.49 -2.87 -7.21
C GLY A 36 -10.99 -3.20 -7.22
N GLN A 37 -11.37 -4.46 -7.46
CA GLN A 37 -12.75 -4.93 -7.34
C GLN A 37 -13.22 -4.90 -5.88
N GLY A 38 -12.44 -5.45 -4.95
CA GLY A 38 -12.78 -5.48 -3.52
C GLY A 38 -12.87 -4.09 -2.90
N ASP A 39 -11.97 -3.19 -3.28
CA ASP A 39 -12.01 -1.80 -2.83
C ASP A 39 -13.20 -1.05 -3.41
N LEU A 40 -13.50 -1.23 -4.70
CA LEU A 40 -14.69 -0.66 -5.34
C LEU A 40 -15.97 -1.08 -4.60
N GLU A 41 -16.09 -2.36 -4.22
CA GLU A 41 -17.21 -2.84 -3.41
C GLU A 41 -17.28 -2.16 -2.04
N CYS A 42 -16.12 -1.95 -1.38
CA CYS A 42 -16.05 -1.20 -0.10
C CYS A 42 -16.42 0.28 -0.28
N PHE A 43 -15.99 0.93 -1.35
CA PHE A 43 -16.43 2.29 -1.68
C PHE A 43 -17.95 2.34 -1.88
N PHE A 44 -18.53 1.33 -2.50
CA PHE A 44 -19.99 1.25 -2.73
C PHE A 44 -20.82 0.94 -1.48
N LEU A 45 -20.22 0.63 -0.34
CA LEU A 45 -20.94 0.64 0.94
C LEU A 45 -21.39 2.05 1.33
N ASN A 46 -20.84 3.08 0.71
CA ASN A 46 -21.16 4.48 0.95
C ASN A 46 -22.07 5.00 -0.17
N PRO A 47 -23.34 5.36 0.13
CA PRO A 47 -24.34 5.69 -0.90
C PRO A 47 -24.03 6.95 -1.68
N GLU A 48 -23.20 7.85 -1.15
CA GLU A 48 -22.72 9.05 -1.83
C GLU A 48 -21.67 8.78 -2.91
N VAL A 49 -21.05 7.58 -2.96
CA VAL A 49 -20.03 7.24 -3.94
C VAL A 49 -20.66 6.72 -5.22
N ASP A 50 -20.21 7.26 -6.34
CA ASP A 50 -20.60 6.82 -7.68
C ASP A 50 -19.35 6.64 -8.55
N CYS A 51 -19.28 5.55 -9.32
CA CYS A 51 -18.17 5.33 -10.24
C CYS A 51 -18.42 6.01 -11.58
N ALA A 52 -17.56 6.93 -11.97
CA ALA A 52 -17.66 7.68 -13.22
C ALA A 52 -16.95 6.97 -14.38
N VAL A 53 -15.82 6.29 -14.08
CA VAL A 53 -15.00 5.63 -15.09
C VAL A 53 -14.19 4.50 -14.48
N ILE A 54 -14.04 3.42 -15.26
CA ILE A 54 -13.17 2.28 -14.95
C ILE A 54 -12.03 2.24 -15.97
N CYS A 55 -10.81 2.04 -15.49
CA CYS A 55 -9.63 1.94 -16.33
C CYS A 55 -8.82 0.68 -16.00
N ASP A 56 -8.56 -0.11 -17.01
CA ASP A 56 -7.61 -1.22 -16.97
C ASP A 56 -7.04 -1.46 -18.37
N VAL A 57 -5.87 -2.07 -18.45
CA VAL A 57 -5.23 -2.48 -19.72
C VAL A 57 -5.72 -3.83 -20.21
N ASP A 58 -6.51 -4.54 -19.41
CA ASP A 58 -7.10 -5.86 -19.68
C ASP A 58 -8.63 -5.75 -19.77
N GLU A 59 -9.19 -6.03 -20.95
CA GLU A 59 -10.63 -5.99 -21.19
C GLU A 59 -11.43 -6.95 -20.29
N ALA A 60 -10.84 -8.09 -19.93
CA ALA A 60 -11.50 -9.04 -19.04
C ALA A 60 -11.62 -8.49 -17.60
N ARG A 61 -10.68 -7.67 -17.16
CA ARG A 61 -10.73 -6.98 -15.86
C ARG A 61 -11.74 -5.83 -15.90
N ILE A 62 -11.77 -5.06 -16.97
CA ILE A 62 -12.79 -4.02 -17.19
C ILE A 62 -14.20 -4.63 -17.09
N ALA A 63 -14.45 -5.74 -17.78
CA ALA A 63 -15.76 -6.39 -17.77
C ALA A 63 -16.25 -6.72 -16.34
N LYS A 64 -15.37 -7.26 -15.49
CA LYS A 64 -15.68 -7.54 -14.07
C LYS A 64 -15.99 -6.29 -13.26
N GLY A 65 -15.22 -5.22 -13.46
CA GLY A 65 -15.49 -3.94 -12.80
C GLY A 65 -16.86 -3.35 -13.21
N LEU A 66 -17.22 -3.45 -14.50
CA LEU A 66 -18.54 -3.04 -15.00
C LEU A 66 -19.69 -3.84 -14.39
N GLU A 67 -19.54 -5.18 -14.24
CA GLU A 67 -20.52 -6.02 -13.58
C GLU A 67 -20.76 -5.60 -12.11
N ILE A 68 -19.70 -5.28 -11.37
CA ILE A 68 -19.82 -4.76 -9.99
C ILE A 68 -20.60 -3.44 -9.97
N CYS A 69 -20.29 -2.50 -10.85
CA CYS A 69 -20.98 -1.22 -10.92
C CYS A 69 -22.45 -1.40 -11.28
N GLU A 70 -22.78 -2.21 -12.26
CA GLU A 70 -24.15 -2.51 -12.65
C GLU A 70 -24.93 -3.15 -11.52
N LYS A 71 -24.35 -4.17 -10.85
CA LYS A 71 -24.99 -4.86 -9.73
C LYS A 71 -25.23 -3.95 -8.52
N LYS A 72 -24.26 -3.09 -8.19
CA LYS A 72 -24.30 -2.26 -6.95
C LYS A 72 -24.97 -0.89 -7.15
N ARG A 73 -24.97 -0.35 -8.37
CA ARG A 73 -25.45 1.02 -8.69
C ARG A 73 -26.47 1.09 -9.81
N GLY A 74 -26.79 -0.03 -10.48
CA GLY A 74 -27.76 -0.09 -11.57
C GLY A 74 -27.32 0.61 -12.86
N LYS A 75 -26.03 0.94 -12.98
CA LYS A 75 -25.48 1.61 -14.18
C LYS A 75 -24.03 1.23 -14.44
N ARG A 76 -23.64 1.34 -15.70
CA ARG A 76 -22.26 1.15 -16.15
C ARG A 76 -21.55 2.49 -16.22
N PRO A 77 -20.34 2.62 -15.63
CA PRO A 77 -19.48 3.79 -15.86
C PRO A 77 -18.86 3.76 -17.26
N ASP A 78 -18.23 4.88 -17.64
CA ASP A 78 -17.39 4.91 -18.83
C ASP A 78 -16.16 4.02 -18.67
N VAL A 79 -15.49 3.70 -19.78
CA VAL A 79 -14.31 2.83 -19.83
C VAL A 79 -13.13 3.56 -20.45
N ALA A 80 -11.95 3.35 -19.86
CA ALA A 80 -10.67 3.80 -20.41
C ALA A 80 -9.64 2.66 -20.36
N LYS A 81 -8.71 2.59 -21.32
CA LYS A 81 -7.53 1.71 -21.26
C LYS A 81 -6.31 2.47 -20.71
N ASP A 82 -6.25 3.76 -20.93
CA ASP A 82 -5.18 4.65 -20.50
C ASP A 82 -5.65 5.50 -19.31
N PHE A 83 -4.98 5.37 -18.17
CA PHE A 83 -5.31 6.07 -16.93
C PHE A 83 -5.30 7.59 -17.07
N ARG A 84 -4.54 8.16 -18.00
CA ARG A 84 -4.52 9.61 -18.27
C ARG A 84 -5.90 10.13 -18.67
N ARG A 85 -6.70 9.30 -19.34
CA ARG A 85 -8.09 9.64 -19.68
C ARG A 85 -9.01 9.75 -18.46
N VAL A 86 -8.71 9.02 -17.39
CA VAL A 86 -9.39 9.18 -16.09
C VAL A 86 -9.04 10.53 -15.48
N LEU A 87 -7.76 10.91 -15.54
CA LEU A 87 -7.25 12.14 -14.94
C LEU A 87 -7.72 13.41 -15.68
N ASP A 88 -7.89 13.34 -17.01
CA ASP A 88 -8.42 14.43 -17.84
C ASP A 88 -9.89 14.78 -17.52
N ARG A 89 -10.62 13.90 -16.85
CA ARG A 89 -12.06 14.08 -16.57
C ARG A 89 -12.29 15.10 -15.44
N LYS A 90 -13.11 16.10 -15.73
CA LYS A 90 -13.51 17.11 -14.75
C LYS A 90 -14.57 16.62 -13.77
N ASP A 91 -15.30 15.56 -14.13
CA ASP A 91 -16.33 14.94 -13.32
C ASP A 91 -15.84 13.79 -12.43
N VAL A 92 -14.53 13.60 -12.29
CA VAL A 92 -13.90 12.69 -11.35
C VAL A 92 -13.31 13.50 -10.20
N ASP A 93 -13.74 13.23 -8.97
CA ASP A 93 -13.27 13.90 -7.74
C ASP A 93 -12.11 13.12 -7.10
N VAL A 94 -12.25 11.80 -7.06
CA VAL A 94 -11.37 10.86 -6.36
C VAL A 94 -10.90 9.78 -7.33
N VAL A 95 -9.64 9.39 -7.20
CA VAL A 95 -9.06 8.27 -7.94
C VAL A 95 -8.69 7.15 -6.99
N LEU A 96 -9.15 5.93 -7.29
CA LEU A 96 -8.70 4.68 -6.67
C LEU A 96 -7.63 4.05 -7.55
N VAL A 97 -6.39 3.97 -7.06
CA VAL A 97 -5.25 3.33 -7.74
C VAL A 97 -5.01 1.97 -7.12
N ALA A 98 -5.36 0.90 -7.86
CA ALA A 98 -5.22 -0.50 -7.45
C ALA A 98 -4.52 -1.35 -8.54
N THR A 99 -3.53 -0.76 -9.15
CA THR A 99 -2.64 -1.35 -10.15
C THR A 99 -1.57 -2.25 -9.52
N PRO A 100 -0.72 -2.94 -10.29
CA PRO A 100 0.54 -3.45 -9.77
C PRO A 100 1.44 -2.33 -9.22
N ASP A 101 2.33 -2.67 -8.26
CA ASP A 101 3.10 -1.70 -7.46
C ASP A 101 3.91 -0.70 -8.31
N HIS A 102 4.49 -1.16 -9.44
CA HIS A 102 5.26 -0.30 -10.35
C HIS A 102 4.43 0.81 -11.04
N TRP A 103 3.12 0.73 -10.93
CA TRP A 103 2.17 1.72 -11.43
C TRP A 103 1.53 2.59 -10.34
N HIS A 104 1.86 2.40 -9.04
CA HIS A 104 1.24 3.19 -7.97
C HIS A 104 1.64 4.67 -8.03
N ALA A 105 2.93 4.94 -8.25
CA ALA A 105 3.47 6.29 -8.11
C ALA A 105 3.01 7.24 -9.22
N LEU A 106 3.17 6.86 -10.47
CA LEU A 106 2.91 7.78 -11.59
C LEU A 106 1.44 8.23 -11.67
N PRO A 107 0.43 7.35 -11.63
CA PRO A 107 -0.97 7.76 -11.59
C PRO A 107 -1.31 8.63 -10.37
N THR A 108 -0.74 8.31 -9.19
CA THR A 108 -0.99 9.10 -7.97
C THR A 108 -0.43 10.51 -8.09
N VAL A 109 0.82 10.66 -8.56
CA VAL A 109 1.45 11.97 -8.77
C VAL A 109 0.65 12.80 -9.77
N LEU A 110 0.30 12.20 -10.92
CA LEU A 110 -0.47 12.90 -11.96
C LEU A 110 -1.91 13.21 -11.52
N ALA A 111 -2.54 12.34 -10.72
CA ALA A 111 -3.86 12.62 -10.14
C ALA A 111 -3.80 13.84 -9.19
N CYS A 112 -2.78 13.93 -8.34
CA CYS A 112 -2.55 15.11 -7.50
C CYS A 112 -2.40 16.39 -8.35
N GLN A 113 -1.60 16.34 -9.43
CA GLN A 113 -1.45 17.46 -10.37
C GLN A 113 -2.77 17.83 -11.05
N ALA A 114 -3.62 16.84 -11.37
CA ALA A 114 -4.95 17.05 -11.94
C ALA A 114 -6.00 17.50 -10.89
N GLY A 115 -5.58 17.75 -9.63
CA GLY A 115 -6.45 18.24 -8.58
C GLY A 115 -7.36 17.18 -7.95
N LYS A 116 -7.07 15.89 -8.11
CA LYS A 116 -7.86 14.78 -7.57
C LYS A 116 -7.28 14.26 -6.26
N ASP A 117 -8.16 13.86 -5.35
CA ASP A 117 -7.76 13.13 -4.14
C ASP A 117 -7.59 11.64 -4.49
N VAL A 118 -6.74 10.91 -3.75
CA VAL A 118 -6.33 9.57 -4.18
C VAL A 118 -6.39 8.57 -3.02
N TYR A 119 -6.99 7.42 -3.28
CA TYR A 119 -6.78 6.20 -2.51
C TYR A 119 -5.86 5.29 -3.32
N VAL A 120 -4.70 4.97 -2.80
CA VAL A 120 -3.71 4.13 -3.49
C VAL A 120 -3.44 2.86 -2.69
N GLU A 121 -3.46 1.71 -3.36
CA GLU A 121 -3.18 0.44 -2.70
C GLU A 121 -1.74 0.34 -2.17
N LYS A 122 -1.55 -0.57 -1.21
CA LYS A 122 -0.23 -0.92 -0.64
C LYS A 122 0.52 -1.91 -1.58
N PRO A 123 1.87 -1.93 -1.52
CA PRO A 123 2.75 -0.94 -0.88
C PRO A 123 2.59 0.43 -1.53
N LEU A 124 2.98 1.49 -0.85
CA LEU A 124 2.77 2.84 -1.39
C LEU A 124 3.33 2.99 -2.80
N ALA A 125 4.52 2.46 -3.03
CA ALA A 125 5.22 2.49 -4.32
C ALA A 125 6.21 1.32 -4.40
N ARG A 126 6.80 1.08 -5.58
CA ARG A 126 7.80 0.05 -5.81
C ARG A 126 9.18 0.42 -5.23
N THR A 127 9.48 1.71 -5.06
CA THR A 127 10.76 2.21 -4.54
C THR A 127 10.54 3.35 -3.54
N ILE A 128 11.58 3.65 -2.74
CA ILE A 128 11.54 4.75 -1.76
C ILE A 128 11.41 6.09 -2.48
N ASP A 129 12.15 6.31 -3.57
CA ASP A 129 12.13 7.57 -4.32
C ASP A 129 10.78 7.86 -4.97
N GLU A 130 10.09 6.80 -5.44
CA GLU A 130 8.71 6.90 -5.93
C GLU A 130 7.75 7.36 -4.81
N GLY A 131 7.84 6.77 -3.62
CA GLY A 131 7.00 7.16 -2.48
C GLY A 131 7.23 8.61 -2.07
N ARG A 132 8.48 9.08 -2.11
CA ARG A 132 8.80 10.49 -1.87
C ARG A 132 8.18 11.42 -2.91
N ALA A 133 8.25 11.05 -4.19
CA ALA A 133 7.63 11.84 -5.27
C ALA A 133 6.11 11.96 -5.08
N MET A 134 5.45 10.88 -4.63
CA MET A 134 4.03 10.91 -4.28
C MET A 134 3.73 11.85 -3.12
N LEU A 135 4.53 11.80 -2.05
CA LEU A 135 4.40 12.68 -0.89
C LEU A 135 4.58 14.16 -1.28
N GLU A 136 5.58 14.47 -2.10
CA GLU A 136 5.82 15.82 -2.61
C GLU A 136 4.65 16.31 -3.47
N ALA A 137 4.11 15.46 -4.35
CA ALA A 137 2.96 15.80 -5.19
C ALA A 137 1.72 16.11 -4.34
N SER A 138 1.40 15.28 -3.35
CA SER A 138 0.23 15.50 -2.49
C SER A 138 0.31 16.82 -1.72
N ARG A 139 1.49 17.16 -1.20
CA ARG A 139 1.74 18.43 -0.48
C ARG A 139 1.63 19.64 -1.40
N ARG A 140 2.31 19.62 -2.56
CA ARG A 140 2.30 20.73 -3.53
C ARG A 140 0.92 21.06 -4.05
N HIS A 141 0.12 20.02 -4.29
CA HIS A 141 -1.21 20.18 -4.87
C HIS A 141 -2.33 20.16 -3.82
N ASN A 142 -1.98 20.11 -2.52
CA ASN A 142 -2.92 20.07 -1.40
C ASN A 142 -4.01 19.00 -1.59
N ARG A 143 -3.57 17.76 -1.90
CA ARG A 143 -4.49 16.64 -2.11
C ARG A 143 -4.51 15.70 -0.92
N VAL A 144 -5.71 15.19 -0.62
CA VAL A 144 -5.89 14.13 0.37
C VAL A 144 -5.51 12.82 -0.31
N VAL A 145 -4.48 12.15 0.23
CA VAL A 145 -4.06 10.85 -0.28
C VAL A 145 -3.95 9.87 0.89
N GLN A 146 -4.57 8.69 0.73
CA GLN A 146 -4.51 7.60 1.70
C GLN A 146 -3.97 6.32 1.07
N MET A 147 -3.09 5.62 1.79
CA MET A 147 -2.62 4.29 1.39
C MET A 147 -3.58 3.20 1.89
N GLY A 148 -3.88 2.20 1.05
CA GLY A 148 -4.79 1.09 1.29
C GLY A 148 -4.22 -0.02 2.21
N SER A 149 -3.70 0.32 3.40
CA SER A 149 -3.32 -0.67 4.41
C SER A 149 -4.31 -0.64 5.58
N GLN A 150 -5.45 -1.28 5.35
CA GLN A 150 -6.70 -1.16 6.12
C GLN A 150 -6.61 -1.55 7.60
N TRP A 151 -5.67 -2.40 7.99
CA TRP A 151 -5.50 -2.85 9.39
C TRP A 151 -5.31 -1.69 10.37
N ARG A 152 -4.81 -0.55 9.90
CA ARG A 152 -4.70 0.67 10.72
C ARG A 152 -6.05 1.22 11.18
N SER A 153 -7.15 0.81 10.58
CA SER A 153 -8.51 1.21 10.97
C SER A 153 -9.26 0.14 11.78
N ALA A 154 -8.62 -1.00 12.08
CA ALA A 154 -9.21 -2.07 12.89
C ALA A 154 -9.26 -1.67 14.36
N LYS A 155 -10.45 -1.73 14.98
CA LYS A 155 -10.69 -1.30 16.36
C LYS A 155 -9.76 -2.02 17.36
N HIS A 156 -9.66 -3.35 17.29
CA HIS A 156 -8.80 -4.12 18.20
C HIS A 156 -7.30 -3.79 18.05
N ILE A 157 -6.85 -3.40 16.84
CA ILE A 157 -5.46 -2.96 16.59
C ILE A 157 -5.22 -1.58 17.17
N LEU A 158 -6.18 -0.65 17.02
CA LEU A 158 -6.12 0.67 17.65
C LEU A 158 -6.06 0.56 19.18
N GLU A 159 -6.86 -0.32 19.78
CA GLU A 159 -6.85 -0.59 21.21
C GLU A 159 -5.51 -1.16 21.70
N ALA A 160 -4.99 -2.20 21.01
CA ALA A 160 -3.70 -2.80 21.36
C ALA A 160 -2.55 -1.78 21.26
N THR A 161 -2.48 -1.03 20.15
CA THR A 161 -1.41 -0.03 19.95
C THR A 161 -1.54 1.16 20.91
N ALA A 162 -2.74 1.56 21.29
CA ALA A 162 -2.96 2.54 22.36
C ALA A 162 -2.46 2.02 23.73
N PHE A 163 -2.71 0.74 24.05
CA PHE A 163 -2.21 0.10 25.24
C PHE A 163 -0.67 0.09 25.27
N ILE A 164 -0.03 -0.29 24.16
CA ILE A 164 1.44 -0.30 24.06
C ILE A 164 1.99 1.11 24.28
N ARG A 165 1.44 2.12 23.61
CA ARG A 165 1.86 3.54 23.74
C ARG A 165 1.59 4.13 25.11
N SER A 166 0.71 3.55 25.91
CA SER A 166 0.49 4.00 27.30
C SER A 166 1.66 3.70 28.22
N GLY A 167 2.68 2.94 27.76
CA GLY A 167 3.85 2.55 28.52
C GLY A 167 3.60 1.39 29.51
N LYS A 168 2.39 0.82 29.56
CA LYS A 168 2.04 -0.27 30.48
C LYS A 168 2.83 -1.56 30.26
N LEU A 169 3.35 -1.80 29.03
CA LEU A 169 4.25 -2.91 28.76
C LEU A 169 5.67 -2.72 29.37
N GLY A 170 5.93 -1.57 29.99
CA GLY A 170 7.28 -1.18 30.36
C GLY A 170 8.13 -0.82 29.15
N LYS A 171 9.44 -1.03 29.22
CA LYS A 171 10.35 -0.77 28.08
C LYS A 171 10.20 -1.90 27.05
N VAL A 172 9.64 -1.59 25.88
CA VAL A 172 9.61 -2.52 24.72
C VAL A 172 11.01 -2.55 24.10
N SER A 173 11.62 -3.71 24.07
CA SER A 173 12.98 -3.91 23.52
C SER A 173 13.01 -4.69 22.21
N LEU A 174 11.94 -5.45 21.93
CA LEU A 174 11.82 -6.26 20.74
C LEU A 174 10.39 -6.19 20.18
N VAL A 175 10.28 -5.96 18.88
CA VAL A 175 9.04 -6.06 18.13
C VAL A 175 9.24 -7.08 17.01
N ARG A 176 8.30 -8.02 16.83
CA ARG A 176 8.36 -9.06 15.80
C ARG A 176 7.12 -9.03 14.93
N GLY A 177 7.30 -9.29 13.64
CA GLY A 177 6.22 -9.58 12.71
C GLY A 177 6.57 -10.78 11.86
N TRP A 178 5.59 -11.66 11.63
CA TRP A 178 5.79 -12.85 10.82
C TRP A 178 4.58 -13.14 9.94
N THR A 179 4.84 -13.79 8.79
CA THR A 179 3.78 -14.35 7.94
C THR A 179 4.25 -15.65 7.30
N TYR A 180 3.47 -16.71 7.48
CA TYR A 180 3.67 -18.02 6.91
C TYR A 180 2.44 -18.34 6.08
N LEU A 181 2.63 -18.58 4.77
CA LEU A 181 1.54 -18.62 3.81
C LEU A 181 1.55 -19.96 3.07
N ASP A 182 0.80 -20.94 3.57
CA ASP A 182 0.66 -22.27 2.99
C ASP A 182 -0.09 -22.30 1.65
N TRP A 183 -0.92 -21.29 1.40
CA TRP A 183 -1.66 -21.14 0.15
C TRP A 183 -0.79 -20.66 -1.04
N LEU A 184 0.44 -20.19 -0.77
CA LEU A 184 1.40 -19.88 -1.83
C LEU A 184 2.01 -21.17 -2.37
N ALA A 185 1.96 -21.31 -3.70
CA ALA A 185 2.49 -22.44 -4.43
C ALA A 185 3.52 -21.99 -5.45
N SER A 186 4.34 -22.93 -5.93
CA SER A 186 5.26 -22.70 -7.05
C SER A 186 4.52 -22.16 -8.26
N ILE A 187 5.04 -21.09 -8.87
CA ILE A 187 4.52 -20.54 -10.12
C ILE A 187 5.07 -21.26 -11.37
N GLY A 188 5.98 -22.25 -11.20
CA GLY A 188 6.61 -22.94 -12.30
C GLY A 188 7.57 -22.06 -13.12
N LYS A 189 8.00 -22.58 -14.28
CA LYS A 189 8.92 -21.91 -15.21
C LYS A 189 8.38 -21.91 -16.65
N PRO A 190 7.23 -21.28 -16.94
CA PRO A 190 6.68 -21.24 -18.28
C PRO A 190 7.59 -20.41 -19.21
N VAL A 191 7.55 -20.75 -20.49
CA VAL A 191 8.23 -19.98 -21.54
C VAL A 191 7.49 -18.69 -21.86
N ASP A 192 8.20 -17.72 -22.42
CA ASP A 192 7.59 -16.51 -22.94
C ASP A 192 6.62 -16.83 -24.10
N SER A 193 5.54 -16.08 -24.21
CA SER A 193 4.48 -16.28 -25.19
C SER A 193 3.93 -14.90 -25.66
N PRO A 194 3.09 -14.86 -26.73
CA PRO A 194 2.32 -13.66 -27.02
C PRO A 194 1.42 -13.25 -25.85
N ALA A 195 1.23 -11.95 -25.67
CA ALA A 195 0.27 -11.46 -24.68
C ALA A 195 -1.17 -11.91 -25.05
N PRO A 196 -2.04 -12.14 -24.07
CA PRO A 196 -3.44 -12.49 -24.33
C PRO A 196 -4.17 -11.42 -25.16
N ALA A 197 -5.13 -11.85 -25.97
CA ALA A 197 -5.99 -10.91 -26.69
C ALA A 197 -6.75 -10.00 -25.69
N GLY A 198 -6.93 -8.74 -26.05
CA GLY A 198 -7.60 -7.75 -25.20
C GLY A 198 -6.71 -7.09 -24.14
N VAL A 199 -5.43 -7.50 -24.04
CA VAL A 199 -4.45 -6.92 -23.11
C VAL A 199 -3.49 -5.99 -23.83
N ASP A 200 -3.40 -4.73 -23.39
CA ASP A 200 -2.30 -3.81 -23.76
C ASP A 200 -1.10 -4.07 -22.87
N TYR A 201 -0.24 -5.00 -23.29
CA TYR A 201 0.91 -5.41 -22.49
C TYR A 201 2.01 -4.35 -22.42
N ASP A 202 2.18 -3.50 -23.45
CA ASP A 202 3.17 -2.41 -23.38
C ASP A 202 2.76 -1.36 -22.33
N LEU A 203 1.48 -1.04 -22.27
CA LEU A 203 0.92 -0.17 -21.23
C LEU A 203 0.92 -0.86 -19.86
N TRP A 204 0.74 -2.19 -19.78
CA TRP A 204 0.88 -2.92 -18.54
C TRP A 204 2.33 -2.82 -17.98
N LEU A 205 3.33 -2.99 -18.84
CA LEU A 205 4.74 -2.81 -18.46
C LEU A 205 5.03 -1.37 -18.02
N GLY A 206 4.48 -0.40 -18.73
CA GLY A 206 4.61 1.01 -18.39
C GLY A 206 6.04 1.46 -18.09
N PRO A 207 6.32 1.98 -16.88
CA PRO A 207 7.64 2.45 -16.49
C PRO A 207 8.65 1.34 -16.22
N ALA A 208 8.21 0.08 -16.09
CA ALA A 208 9.10 -1.05 -15.88
C ALA A 208 9.91 -1.39 -17.16
N PRO A 209 11.05 -2.10 -17.04
CA PRO A 209 11.83 -2.53 -18.19
C PRO A 209 11.01 -3.33 -19.20
N LYS A 210 11.34 -3.18 -20.49
CA LYS A 210 10.68 -3.95 -21.54
C LYS A 210 11.10 -5.42 -21.47
N ARG A 211 10.11 -6.31 -21.30
CA ARG A 211 10.28 -7.77 -21.31
C ARG A 211 9.23 -8.40 -22.23
N ALA A 212 9.52 -9.55 -22.82
CA ALA A 212 8.53 -10.39 -23.48
C ALA A 212 7.43 -10.79 -22.48
N PHE A 213 6.22 -11.05 -22.99
CA PHE A 213 5.14 -11.50 -22.13
C PHE A 213 5.45 -12.91 -21.57
N ASN A 214 5.23 -13.06 -20.27
CA ASN A 214 5.29 -14.34 -19.58
C ASN A 214 4.14 -14.41 -18.59
N PRO A 215 3.31 -15.47 -18.57
CA PRO A 215 2.15 -15.57 -17.70
C PRO A 215 2.53 -15.48 -16.19
N ASN A 216 3.75 -15.89 -15.83
CA ASN A 216 4.23 -15.82 -14.45
C ASN A 216 4.63 -14.43 -13.99
N ARG A 217 4.77 -13.45 -14.90
CA ARG A 217 5.04 -12.05 -14.54
C ARG A 217 3.81 -11.17 -14.57
N PHE A 218 2.66 -11.74 -14.94
CA PHE A 218 1.43 -11.02 -15.22
C PHE A 218 0.40 -11.20 -14.12
N HIS A 219 -0.53 -10.23 -13.96
CA HIS A 219 -1.58 -10.22 -12.94
C HIS A 219 -1.04 -10.52 -11.54
N PHE A 220 -1.62 -11.49 -10.80
CA PHE A 220 -1.28 -11.76 -9.41
C PHE A 220 0.21 -11.99 -9.17
N ASN A 221 0.89 -12.67 -10.09
CA ASN A 221 2.28 -13.09 -9.91
C ASN A 221 3.32 -11.98 -10.10
N PHE A 222 2.94 -10.78 -10.56
CA PHE A 222 3.86 -9.64 -10.64
C PHE A 222 4.63 -9.41 -9.33
N ARG A 223 4.04 -9.77 -8.22
CA ARG A 223 4.56 -9.62 -6.85
C ARG A 223 5.94 -10.23 -6.65
N TRP A 224 6.25 -11.26 -7.41
CA TRP A 224 7.46 -12.07 -7.24
C TRP A 224 8.63 -11.64 -8.13
N PHE A 225 8.52 -10.49 -8.79
CA PHE A 225 9.50 -9.97 -9.73
C PHE A 225 9.93 -8.55 -9.38
N TRP A 226 11.24 -8.34 -9.23
CA TRP A 226 11.81 -7.05 -8.77
C TRP A 226 11.49 -5.87 -9.68
N ASP A 227 11.23 -6.10 -10.95
CA ASP A 227 10.84 -5.02 -11.88
C ASP A 227 9.46 -4.45 -11.56
N TYR A 228 8.61 -5.19 -10.87
CA TYR A 228 7.21 -4.81 -10.63
C TYR A 228 6.86 -4.62 -9.16
N ALA A 229 7.51 -5.36 -8.25
CA ALA A 229 7.16 -5.39 -6.82
C ALA A 229 8.35 -5.81 -5.95
N GLY A 230 8.13 -6.04 -4.67
CA GLY A 230 9.17 -6.41 -3.71
C GLY A 230 8.87 -7.69 -2.91
N GLY A 231 8.10 -8.65 -3.48
CA GLY A 231 7.80 -9.92 -2.84
C GLY A 231 6.99 -9.79 -1.56
N LEU A 232 7.03 -10.82 -0.73
CA LEU A 232 6.30 -10.85 0.55
C LEU A 232 6.71 -9.75 1.51
N MET A 233 7.94 -9.24 1.43
CA MET A 233 8.41 -8.13 2.24
C MET A 233 7.57 -6.86 2.02
N THR A 234 7.14 -6.57 0.81
CA THR A 234 6.33 -5.39 0.51
C THR A 234 4.84 -5.73 0.40
N ASP A 235 4.46 -6.96 0.03
CA ASP A 235 3.06 -7.34 -0.09
C ASP A 235 2.42 -7.55 1.31
N TRP A 236 2.97 -8.46 2.14
CA TRP A 236 2.51 -8.69 3.52
C TRP A 236 3.25 -7.85 4.54
N GLY A 237 4.56 -7.66 4.34
CA GLY A 237 5.40 -6.92 5.29
C GLY A 237 4.91 -5.51 5.56
N VAL A 238 4.44 -4.78 4.55
CA VAL A 238 3.88 -3.43 4.73
C VAL A 238 2.69 -3.42 5.68
N HIS A 239 1.80 -4.42 5.63
CA HIS A 239 0.68 -4.51 6.56
C HIS A 239 1.15 -4.70 8.01
N LEU A 240 2.08 -5.63 8.24
CA LEU A 240 2.54 -5.95 9.59
C LEU A 240 3.49 -4.86 10.12
N LEU A 241 4.39 -4.33 9.29
CA LEU A 241 5.24 -3.19 9.64
C LEU A 241 4.41 -1.96 10.03
N ASN A 242 3.29 -1.72 9.32
CA ASN A 242 2.37 -0.65 9.70
C ASN A 242 1.82 -0.87 11.12
N MET A 243 1.38 -2.08 11.48
CA MET A 243 0.91 -2.39 12.83
C MET A 243 2.04 -2.28 13.87
N MET A 244 3.23 -2.84 13.58
CA MET A 244 4.39 -2.79 14.46
C MET A 244 4.77 -1.34 14.81
N LEU A 245 4.89 -0.49 13.80
CA LEU A 245 5.27 0.91 13.96
C LEU A 245 4.16 1.76 14.62
N MET A 246 2.88 1.36 14.49
CA MET A 246 1.79 2.02 15.23
C MET A 246 1.95 1.92 16.75
N GLY A 247 2.48 0.82 17.26
CA GLY A 247 2.72 0.62 18.69
C GLY A 247 3.95 1.37 19.21
N MET A 248 4.85 1.77 18.31
CA MET A 248 6.14 2.38 18.65
C MET A 248 6.18 3.86 18.24
N ASN A 249 7.25 4.56 18.63
CA ASN A 249 7.54 5.87 18.09
C ASN A 249 7.89 5.74 16.60
N ASN A 250 7.53 6.74 15.80
CA ASN A 250 7.77 6.74 14.34
C ASN A 250 9.25 7.05 14.00
N ASP A 251 10.20 6.42 14.69
CA ASP A 251 11.62 6.54 14.38
C ASP A 251 11.98 5.71 13.14
N ALA A 252 13.05 6.08 12.47
CA ALA A 252 13.61 5.28 11.39
C ALA A 252 14.70 4.34 11.92
N PRO A 253 14.89 3.16 11.29
CA PRO A 253 15.99 2.28 11.66
C PRO A 253 17.33 2.93 11.31
N LYS A 254 18.35 2.72 12.16
CA LYS A 254 19.73 3.15 11.91
C LYS A 254 20.44 2.20 10.96
N THR A 255 20.21 0.91 11.16
CA THR A 255 20.81 -0.15 10.34
C THR A 255 19.80 -1.26 10.06
N VAL A 256 20.02 -1.97 8.95
CA VAL A 256 19.18 -3.11 8.55
C VAL A 256 20.07 -4.25 8.06
N THR A 257 19.75 -5.45 8.51
CA THR A 257 20.38 -6.70 8.06
C THR A 257 19.30 -7.66 7.61
N SER A 258 19.51 -8.36 6.49
CA SER A 258 18.55 -9.31 5.96
C SER A 258 19.22 -10.53 5.37
N SER A 259 18.64 -11.70 5.60
CA SER A 259 19.05 -12.98 5.04
C SER A 259 17.81 -13.74 4.54
N GLY A 260 17.98 -14.51 3.47
CA GLY A 260 16.88 -15.27 2.89
C GLY A 260 17.29 -15.96 1.60
N GLY A 261 16.32 -16.53 0.92
CA GLY A 261 16.56 -17.22 -0.34
C GLY A 261 15.31 -17.92 -0.86
N LYS A 262 15.51 -18.68 -1.92
CA LYS A 262 14.52 -19.59 -2.48
C LYS A 262 14.85 -21.00 -1.99
N PHE A 263 14.18 -21.45 -0.92
CA PHE A 263 14.45 -22.71 -0.26
C PHE A 263 13.27 -23.70 -0.41
N VAL A 264 12.10 -23.20 -0.76
CA VAL A 264 10.87 -23.98 -0.87
C VAL A 264 10.48 -24.22 -2.32
N PHE A 265 10.52 -23.19 -3.18
CA PHE A 265 10.06 -23.29 -4.56
C PHE A 265 11.22 -23.18 -5.57
N ASP A 266 11.33 -24.17 -6.44
CA ASP A 266 12.17 -24.07 -7.65
C ASP A 266 11.31 -23.59 -8.83
N ASP A 267 11.16 -22.28 -8.96
CA ASP A 267 10.34 -21.62 -9.97
C ASP A 267 10.97 -20.34 -10.53
N ALA A 268 10.22 -19.62 -11.38
CA ALA A 268 10.69 -18.41 -12.04
C ALA A 268 10.66 -17.15 -11.16
N SER A 269 10.16 -17.21 -9.92
CA SER A 269 10.12 -16.04 -9.03
C SER A 269 11.54 -15.55 -8.70
N GLU A 270 11.69 -14.23 -8.58
CA GLU A 270 12.97 -13.56 -8.28
C GLU A 270 13.11 -13.21 -6.79
N THR A 271 11.98 -13.02 -6.10
CA THR A 271 11.98 -12.68 -4.67
C THR A 271 12.11 -13.91 -3.79
N PRO A 272 12.69 -13.79 -2.58
CA PRO A 272 12.85 -14.93 -1.67
C PRO A 272 11.48 -15.46 -1.21
N ASP A 273 11.38 -16.78 -1.09
CA ASP A 273 10.24 -17.46 -0.44
C ASP A 273 10.40 -17.53 1.08
N SER A 274 11.62 -17.35 1.57
CA SER A 274 11.96 -17.32 2.99
C SER A 274 12.95 -16.19 3.26
N GLN A 275 12.62 -15.29 4.20
CA GLN A 275 13.47 -14.14 4.53
C GLN A 275 13.30 -13.77 6.00
N ILE A 276 14.42 -13.41 6.65
CA ILE A 276 14.45 -12.80 7.98
C ILE A 276 15.20 -11.48 7.88
N THR A 277 14.61 -10.42 8.42
CA THR A 277 15.19 -9.07 8.43
C THR A 277 15.17 -8.51 9.83
N VAL A 278 16.28 -7.91 10.26
CA VAL A 278 16.41 -7.22 11.53
C VAL A 278 16.74 -5.76 11.30
N TYR A 279 15.98 -4.89 11.94
CA TYR A 279 16.13 -3.45 11.93
C TYR A 279 16.56 -2.98 13.32
N GLU A 280 17.65 -2.23 13.41
CA GLU A 280 18.11 -1.59 14.63
C GLU A 280 17.54 -0.17 14.72
N PHE A 281 16.51 0.00 15.53
CA PHE A 281 15.98 1.32 15.90
C PHE A 281 16.77 1.90 17.09
N PRO A 282 16.62 3.20 17.41
CA PRO A 282 17.36 3.79 18.53
C PRO A 282 17.22 3.05 19.87
N ASP A 283 16.02 2.54 20.20
CA ASP A 283 15.69 2.01 21.50
C ASP A 283 15.19 0.55 21.49
N TYR A 284 15.01 -0.06 20.30
CA TYR A 284 14.50 -1.42 20.17
C TYR A 284 14.97 -2.08 18.88
N LEU A 285 14.88 -3.40 18.84
CA LEU A 285 15.00 -4.19 17.62
C LEU A 285 13.63 -4.48 17.04
N LEU A 286 13.52 -4.42 15.71
CA LEU A 286 12.36 -4.90 14.99
C LEU A 286 12.80 -6.05 14.10
N ALA A 287 12.09 -7.18 14.16
CA ALA A 287 12.35 -8.35 13.34
C ALA A 287 11.13 -8.66 12.47
N TRP A 288 11.37 -8.88 11.18
CA TRP A 288 10.41 -9.37 10.22
C TRP A 288 10.83 -10.73 9.70
N GLU A 289 9.90 -11.67 9.59
CA GLU A 289 10.14 -12.92 8.87
C GLU A 289 8.94 -13.35 8.02
N HIS A 290 9.23 -13.99 6.89
CA HIS A 290 8.21 -14.66 6.10
C HIS A 290 8.68 -16.02 5.57
N LYS A 291 7.72 -16.92 5.38
CA LYS A 291 7.90 -18.25 4.77
C LYS A 291 6.71 -18.59 3.89
N ALA A 292 6.96 -18.88 2.63
CA ALA A 292 5.96 -19.39 1.72
C ALA A 292 5.84 -20.92 1.82
N GLY A 293 4.66 -21.47 1.54
CA GLY A 293 4.39 -22.91 1.56
C GLY A 293 4.32 -23.55 2.96
N LEU A 294 4.27 -22.75 4.02
CA LEU A 294 4.22 -23.20 5.41
C LEU A 294 3.12 -22.44 6.16
N ASN A 295 2.51 -23.06 7.17
CA ASN A 295 1.41 -22.47 7.94
C ASN A 295 1.68 -22.41 9.47
N ASN A 296 2.65 -23.16 9.97
CA ASN A 296 2.94 -23.24 11.38
C ASN A 296 3.84 -22.08 11.82
N GLY A 297 3.22 -20.93 12.13
CA GLY A 297 3.92 -19.72 12.51
C GLY A 297 4.20 -19.61 14.03
N LEU A 298 4.76 -18.48 14.40
CA LEU A 298 5.10 -18.21 15.80
C LEU A 298 3.83 -18.13 16.66
N ASN A 299 3.92 -18.61 17.89
CA ASN A 299 2.81 -18.61 18.86
C ASN A 299 1.55 -19.33 18.34
N GLY A 300 1.71 -20.31 17.46
CA GLY A 300 0.60 -21.06 16.86
C GLY A 300 -0.25 -20.26 15.87
N ARG A 301 0.25 -19.13 15.35
CA ARG A 301 -0.44 -18.26 14.40
C ARG A 301 0.32 -18.21 13.09
N ALA A 302 -0.37 -18.40 11.97
CA ALA A 302 0.23 -18.30 10.62
C ALA A 302 0.84 -16.91 10.37
N TRP A 303 0.26 -15.86 10.93
CA TRP A 303 0.79 -14.51 10.91
C TRP A 303 0.48 -13.75 12.19
N GLY A 304 1.28 -12.77 12.50
CA GLY A 304 1.05 -11.94 13.68
C GLY A 304 2.13 -10.89 13.89
N VAL A 305 1.89 -10.08 14.91
CA VAL A 305 2.81 -9.07 15.43
C VAL A 305 2.93 -9.24 16.93
N GLU A 306 4.14 -9.09 17.45
CA GLU A 306 4.47 -9.20 18.88
C GLU A 306 5.25 -7.98 19.34
N TRP A 307 4.92 -7.47 20.52
CA TRP A 307 5.70 -6.46 21.23
C TRP A 307 6.09 -7.01 22.60
N SER A 308 7.39 -7.18 22.82
CA SER A 308 7.95 -7.71 24.08
C SER A 308 8.51 -6.56 24.93
N GLY A 309 7.82 -6.27 26.01
CA GLY A 309 8.20 -5.28 27.01
C GLY A 309 8.62 -5.89 28.33
N THR A 310 9.19 -5.08 29.24
CA THR A 310 9.68 -5.56 30.54
C THR A 310 8.59 -6.00 31.50
N GLU A 311 7.35 -5.59 31.31
CA GLU A 311 6.20 -5.93 32.16
C GLU A 311 5.26 -6.95 31.50
N GLY A 312 5.28 -7.05 30.17
CA GLY A 312 4.41 -7.97 29.44
C GLY A 312 4.68 -8.01 27.95
N THR A 313 4.09 -9.02 27.29
CA THR A 313 4.15 -9.23 25.84
C THR A 313 2.74 -9.21 25.27
N ILE A 314 2.53 -8.41 24.21
CA ILE A 314 1.30 -8.43 23.40
C ILE A 314 1.56 -9.14 22.09
N ILE A 315 0.67 -10.10 21.75
CA ILE A 315 0.61 -10.76 20.44
C ILE A 315 -0.73 -10.41 19.78
N LEU A 316 -0.70 -10.06 18.52
CA LEU A 316 -1.84 -9.54 17.77
C LEU A 316 -1.89 -10.11 16.35
N ASN A 317 -3.10 -10.43 15.87
CA ASN A 317 -3.47 -10.69 14.47
C ASN A 317 -4.94 -10.28 14.22
N ASP A 318 -5.58 -10.76 13.14
CA ASP A 318 -7.00 -10.50 12.84
C ASP A 318 -7.98 -11.15 13.82
N GLU A 319 -7.59 -12.24 14.49
CA GLU A 319 -8.40 -12.88 15.54
C GLU A 319 -8.46 -12.05 16.83
N GLY A 320 -7.58 -11.04 16.97
CA GLY A 320 -7.49 -10.18 18.13
C GLY A 320 -6.10 -10.13 18.76
N TRP A 321 -6.03 -9.63 19.98
CA TRP A 321 -4.76 -9.53 20.71
C TRP A 321 -4.82 -10.17 22.09
N GLN A 322 -3.65 -10.61 22.57
CA GLN A 322 -3.45 -11.23 23.86
C GLN A 322 -2.27 -10.59 24.57
N LEU A 323 -2.46 -10.20 25.83
CA LEU A 323 -1.42 -9.77 26.75
C LEU A 323 -1.04 -10.92 27.70
N SER A 324 0.22 -11.23 27.78
CA SER A 324 0.83 -12.12 28.76
C SER A 324 1.81 -11.31 29.63
N THR A 325 1.88 -11.63 30.93
CA THR A 325 2.74 -10.91 31.89
C THR A 325 4.11 -11.57 31.99
N GLU A 326 5.19 -10.78 32.12
CA GLU A 326 6.57 -11.28 32.21
C GLU A 326 7.03 -11.54 33.67
N ARG A 327 6.45 -10.84 34.65
CA ARG A 327 6.90 -10.90 36.05
C ARG A 327 5.83 -11.44 36.98
N LYS A 328 6.28 -12.06 38.09
CA LYS A 328 5.42 -12.46 39.21
C LYS A 328 5.98 -11.90 40.52
N PRO A 329 5.22 -11.14 41.34
CA PRO A 329 3.86 -10.70 41.05
C PRO A 329 3.83 -9.74 39.84
N ALA A 330 2.83 -9.88 38.98
CA ALA A 330 2.67 -9.04 37.81
C ALA A 330 2.01 -7.70 38.18
N ASN A 331 2.53 -6.61 37.56
CA ASN A 331 1.87 -5.31 37.64
C ASN A 331 0.72 -5.19 36.62
N LEU A 332 0.58 -6.19 35.75
CA LEU A 332 -0.44 -6.28 34.71
C LEU A 332 -1.23 -7.59 34.89
N GLU A 333 -2.49 -7.57 34.51
CA GLU A 333 -3.31 -8.77 34.37
C GLU A 333 -3.30 -9.25 32.93
N SER A 334 -3.13 -10.57 32.74
CA SER A 334 -3.27 -11.19 31.42
C SER A 334 -4.66 -10.98 30.89
N GLN A 335 -4.79 -10.60 29.62
CA GLN A 335 -6.07 -10.32 29.00
C GLN A 335 -6.08 -10.76 27.53
N LYS A 336 -7.27 -11.03 26.99
CA LYS A 336 -7.50 -11.38 25.60
C LYS A 336 -8.67 -10.56 25.06
N GLN A 337 -8.48 -9.99 23.87
CA GLN A 337 -9.51 -9.24 23.16
C GLN A 337 -9.73 -9.82 21.77
N PRO A 338 -10.98 -10.04 21.35
CA PRO A 338 -11.28 -10.59 20.05
C PRO A 338 -11.02 -9.58 18.92
N GLY A 339 -10.86 -10.10 17.70
CA GLY A 339 -10.78 -9.30 16.49
C GLY A 339 -12.06 -8.51 16.21
N SER A 340 -11.94 -7.44 15.47
CA SER A 340 -13.05 -6.52 15.15
C SER A 340 -13.64 -6.71 13.75
N GLY A 341 -13.32 -7.80 13.05
CA GLY A 341 -13.77 -8.09 11.70
C GLY A 341 -13.03 -7.31 10.61
N ASP A 342 -13.61 -7.23 9.41
CA ASP A 342 -13.00 -6.57 8.25
C ASP A 342 -12.86 -5.05 8.45
N PRO A 343 -11.64 -4.49 8.46
CA PRO A 343 -11.41 -3.07 8.67
C PRO A 343 -11.55 -2.21 7.40
N ARG A 344 -11.69 -2.82 6.21
CA ARG A 344 -11.75 -2.06 4.94
C ARG A 344 -12.87 -1.03 4.88
N PRO A 345 -14.12 -1.35 5.29
CA PRO A 345 -15.19 -0.35 5.30
C PRO A 345 -14.86 0.89 6.14
N ALA A 346 -14.29 0.70 7.33
CA ALA A 346 -13.90 1.80 8.20
C ALA A 346 -12.74 2.62 7.61
N HIS A 347 -11.81 1.95 6.92
CA HIS A 347 -10.67 2.60 6.27
C HIS A 347 -11.10 3.47 5.08
N VAL A 348 -11.98 2.96 4.23
CA VAL A 348 -12.59 3.73 3.13
C VAL A 348 -13.44 4.88 3.66
N ARG A 349 -14.25 4.66 4.71
CA ARG A 349 -15.03 5.74 5.32
C ARG A 349 -14.14 6.88 5.83
N ASN A 350 -13.05 6.54 6.53
CA ASN A 350 -12.08 7.54 6.99
C ASN A 350 -11.52 8.39 5.82
N PHE A 351 -11.18 7.75 4.70
CA PHE A 351 -10.71 8.47 3.51
C PHE A 351 -11.76 9.44 2.99
N LEU A 352 -13.01 8.99 2.80
CA LEU A 352 -14.11 9.82 2.30
C LEU A 352 -14.40 11.01 3.24
N ASP A 353 -14.39 10.78 4.55
CA ASP A 353 -14.55 11.85 5.55
C ASP A 353 -13.40 12.87 5.46
N CYS A 354 -12.18 12.42 5.22
CA CYS A 354 -11.02 13.30 5.06
C CYS A 354 -11.07 14.08 3.74
N VAL A 355 -11.56 13.47 2.65
CA VAL A 355 -11.82 14.19 1.38
C VAL A 355 -12.78 15.34 1.58
N GLN A 356 -13.89 15.12 2.30
CA GLN A 356 -14.89 16.16 2.58
C GLN A 356 -14.38 17.23 3.56
N SER A 357 -13.75 16.81 4.65
CA SER A 357 -13.32 17.71 5.72
C SER A 357 -11.95 18.35 5.50
N ARG A 358 -11.21 17.90 4.49
CA ARG A 358 -9.80 18.25 4.23
C ARG A 358 -8.86 17.92 5.40
N LYS A 359 -9.27 17.03 6.31
CA LYS A 359 -8.42 16.52 7.40
C LYS A 359 -7.42 15.47 6.88
N THR A 360 -6.41 15.20 7.67
CA THR A 360 -5.40 14.18 7.39
C THR A 360 -5.96 12.78 7.60
N PRO A 361 -5.85 11.88 6.61
CA PRO A 361 -6.29 10.49 6.75
C PRO A 361 -5.50 9.70 7.81
N ALA A 362 -6.12 8.65 8.35
CA ALA A 362 -5.50 7.76 9.33
C ALA A 362 -4.20 7.13 8.82
N LEU A 363 -4.11 6.86 7.53
CA LEU A 363 -2.91 6.37 6.85
C LEU A 363 -2.55 7.31 5.68
N ASN A 364 -2.13 8.51 6.02
CA ASN A 364 -1.66 9.51 5.05
C ASN A 364 -0.35 9.09 4.39
N LEU A 365 0.09 9.83 3.38
CA LEU A 365 1.32 9.49 2.65
C LEU A 365 2.59 9.58 3.48
N GLU A 366 2.66 10.39 4.52
CA GLU A 366 3.83 10.48 5.40
C GLU A 366 4.04 9.15 6.13
N ILE A 367 2.97 8.62 6.72
CA ILE A 367 2.99 7.32 7.39
C ILE A 367 3.16 6.20 6.37
N GLY A 368 2.44 6.23 5.25
CA GLY A 368 2.51 5.21 4.20
C GLY A 368 3.91 5.13 3.58
N HIS A 369 4.54 6.28 3.34
CA HIS A 369 5.92 6.36 2.84
C HIS A 369 6.92 5.80 3.86
N HIS A 370 6.81 6.19 5.13
CA HIS A 370 7.68 5.68 6.19
C HIS A 370 7.59 4.15 6.31
N VAL A 371 6.38 3.59 6.38
CA VAL A 371 6.17 2.15 6.48
C VAL A 371 6.71 1.40 5.25
N SER A 372 6.43 1.91 4.06
CA SER A 372 6.92 1.31 2.82
C SER A 372 8.45 1.42 2.71
N THR A 373 9.04 2.52 3.18
CA THR A 373 10.49 2.69 3.26
C THR A 373 11.13 1.61 4.13
N VAL A 374 10.57 1.32 5.33
CA VAL A 374 11.09 0.26 6.20
C VAL A 374 11.04 -1.10 5.48
N ALA A 375 9.95 -1.43 4.76
CA ALA A 375 9.88 -2.65 3.96
C ALA A 375 10.94 -2.68 2.84
N HIS A 376 11.09 -1.60 2.10
CA HIS A 376 12.10 -1.51 1.04
C HIS A 376 13.53 -1.64 1.57
N LEU A 377 13.85 -1.07 2.73
CA LEU A 377 15.17 -1.23 3.36
C LEU A 377 15.49 -2.69 3.66
N GLY A 378 14.50 -3.51 4.05
CA GLY A 378 14.65 -4.95 4.20
C GLY A 378 15.04 -5.63 2.89
N ASN A 379 14.39 -5.28 1.79
CA ASN A 379 14.72 -5.78 0.46
C ASN A 379 16.08 -5.28 -0.04
N ILE A 380 16.44 -4.02 0.23
CA ILE A 380 17.74 -3.45 -0.12
C ILE A 380 18.86 -4.20 0.61
N ALA A 381 18.71 -4.45 1.91
CA ALA A 381 19.67 -5.22 2.69
C ALA A 381 19.80 -6.66 2.19
N TYR A 382 18.69 -7.32 1.83
CA TYR A 382 18.71 -8.66 1.23
C TYR A 382 19.42 -8.67 -0.11
N ARG A 383 19.07 -7.78 -1.03
CA ARG A 383 19.63 -7.72 -2.38
C ARG A 383 21.12 -7.32 -2.42
N SER A 384 21.54 -6.46 -1.49
CA SER A 384 22.96 -6.09 -1.35
C SER A 384 23.79 -7.17 -0.67
N GLY A 385 23.17 -8.08 0.10
CA GLY A 385 23.86 -9.08 0.92
C GLY A 385 24.69 -8.48 2.05
N ARG A 386 24.45 -7.24 2.42
CA ARG A 386 25.24 -6.47 3.40
C ARG A 386 24.33 -5.83 4.46
N LYS A 387 24.88 -5.57 5.65
CA LYS A 387 24.26 -4.69 6.64
C LYS A 387 24.31 -3.27 6.10
N ILE A 388 23.16 -2.65 5.88
CA ILE A 388 23.06 -1.27 5.40
C ILE A 388 22.91 -0.28 6.56
N ARG A 389 23.43 0.93 6.38
CA ARG A 389 23.23 2.09 7.26
C ARG A 389 22.31 3.08 6.56
N TRP A 390 21.29 3.54 7.26
CA TRP A 390 20.26 4.39 6.67
C TRP A 390 20.31 5.82 7.22
N ASP A 391 20.35 6.80 6.35
CA ASP A 391 20.11 8.20 6.66
C ASP A 391 18.67 8.56 6.28
N ALA A 392 17.78 8.61 7.28
CA ALA A 392 16.37 8.90 7.06
C ALA A 392 16.12 10.37 6.62
N SER A 393 17.01 11.28 6.95
CA SER A 393 16.88 12.71 6.60
C SER A 393 17.16 12.95 5.13
N GLN A 394 18.13 12.24 4.58
CA GLN A 394 18.54 12.31 3.18
C GLN A 394 17.83 11.22 2.33
N GLU A 395 17.23 10.24 2.98
CA GLU A 395 16.68 9.01 2.39
C GLU A 395 17.69 8.33 1.45
N ARG A 396 18.83 7.95 2.03
CA ARG A 396 19.91 7.28 1.32
C ARG A 396 20.58 6.21 2.17
N VAL A 397 21.12 5.22 1.51
CA VAL A 397 22.03 4.25 2.14
C VAL A 397 23.42 4.87 2.22
N LEU A 398 23.99 4.86 3.42
CA LEU A 398 25.33 5.40 3.67
C LEU A 398 26.40 4.37 3.35
N ASP A 399 27.53 4.85 2.82
CA ASP A 399 28.78 4.09 2.62
C ASP A 399 28.62 2.86 1.68
N ASP A 400 27.52 2.77 0.91
CA ASP A 400 27.25 1.70 -0.04
C ASP A 400 26.48 2.21 -1.28
N PRO A 401 27.22 2.70 -2.32
CA PRO A 401 26.59 3.25 -3.52
C PRO A 401 25.77 2.24 -4.33
N GLU A 402 26.10 0.94 -4.25
CA GLU A 402 25.33 -0.10 -4.95
C GLU A 402 23.98 -0.34 -4.28
N ALA A 403 23.96 -0.43 -2.96
CA ALA A 403 22.71 -0.51 -2.20
C ALA A 403 21.90 0.79 -2.34
N ASP A 404 22.55 1.97 -2.37
CA ASP A 404 21.88 3.25 -2.53
C ASP A 404 21.19 3.42 -3.89
N ARG A 405 21.64 2.76 -4.96
CA ARG A 405 20.93 2.72 -6.26
C ARG A 405 19.57 2.05 -6.16
N LEU A 406 19.39 1.11 -5.23
CA LEU A 406 18.12 0.41 -5.04
C LEU A 406 17.03 1.26 -4.36
N VAL A 407 17.38 2.45 -3.87
CA VAL A 407 16.43 3.42 -3.31
C VAL A 407 15.50 4.00 -4.40
N GLY A 408 15.97 4.06 -5.64
CA GLY A 408 15.21 4.51 -6.81
C GLY A 408 15.15 3.44 -7.90
N ALA A 409 14.59 3.79 -9.04
CA ALA A 409 14.55 2.96 -10.24
C ALA A 409 14.44 3.83 -11.48
N ASP A 410 15.13 3.41 -12.54
CA ASP A 410 15.02 4.04 -13.85
C ASP A 410 13.65 3.72 -14.48
N TYR A 411 13.02 4.73 -15.04
CA TYR A 411 11.78 4.57 -15.78
C TYR A 411 12.06 4.34 -17.27
N ARG A 412 11.41 3.34 -17.84
CA ARG A 412 11.44 3.11 -19.29
C ARG A 412 10.80 4.30 -20.03
N ALA A 413 11.49 4.84 -21.02
CA ALA A 413 10.93 5.88 -21.89
C ALA A 413 9.62 5.39 -22.57
N PRO A 414 8.62 6.25 -22.76
CA PRO A 414 8.62 7.71 -22.53
C PRO A 414 8.22 8.12 -21.09
N TRP A 415 8.08 7.18 -20.17
CA TRP A 415 7.58 7.43 -18.82
C TRP A 415 8.59 8.24 -18.01
N LYS A 416 8.08 9.21 -17.26
CA LYS A 416 8.87 10.04 -16.34
C LYS A 416 8.05 10.28 -15.08
N LEU A 417 8.66 10.13 -13.92
CA LEU A 417 8.02 10.43 -12.64
C LEU A 417 8.34 11.88 -12.23
N PRO A 418 7.36 12.78 -12.18
CA PRO A 418 7.58 14.12 -11.64
C PRO A 418 8.00 14.04 -10.16
N TYR A 419 8.86 14.96 -9.72
CA TYR A 419 9.37 15.10 -8.36
C TYR A 419 10.30 13.99 -7.87
N ALA A 420 10.60 12.97 -8.64
CA ALA A 420 11.63 11.99 -8.31
C ALA A 420 13.00 12.68 -8.24
N LYS A 421 13.84 12.29 -7.27
CA LYS A 421 15.19 12.86 -7.13
C LYS A 421 16.25 12.09 -7.91
N ARG A 422 15.96 10.83 -8.20
CA ARG A 422 16.87 9.87 -8.84
C ARG A 422 16.19 9.29 -10.07
N VAL A 423 16.35 9.96 -11.20
CA VAL A 423 15.84 9.51 -12.50
C VAL A 423 16.96 9.66 -13.54
#